data_006a71c348e637307a5a4341b758e459
#
_entry.id   006a71c348e637307a5a4341b758e459
#
_cell.length_a   1.000
_cell.length_b   1.000
_cell.length_c   1.000
_cell.angle_alpha   90.00
_cell.angle_beta   90.00
_cell.angle_gamma   90.00
#
_symmetry.space_group_name_H-M   'P 1'
#
loop_
_entity.id
_entity.type
_entity.pdbx_description
1 polymer ?
#
loop_
_entity_poly.entity_id
_entity_poly.type
_entity_poly.pdbx_seq_one_letter_code
_entity_poly.pdbx_strand_id
1 'polypeptide(L)'
;MSHLLLIDDDLELCDLLSRWLSQEGFVVAASHDGQQARQQLQANSPDAVILDVMLPDGSGLELLKQLRQEHPELPVLMLSARGEPLDRILGLELGADDYLAKPCDPRELTARLRAVLRRSQATGKPQLQDLGDLSFSAARGTVSIGEHEASLTLSEGRILEALLQTPGEPVDKQALAQLALGRKLSLYDRSLDMHVSNLRKKLGPHADGRPRIQALRGRGYLYQP
;
A
#
# COMPACT_ATOMS: atom_id res chain seq x y z
N MET A 1 -0.35 18.07 -10.94
CA MET A 1 0.89 17.26 -10.96
C MET A 1 1.01 16.60 -9.62
N SER A 2 1.35 15.32 -9.59
CA SER A 2 1.49 14.62 -8.30
C SER A 2 2.88 14.86 -7.72
N HIS A 3 2.91 15.13 -6.41
CA HIS A 3 4.12 15.39 -5.63
C HIS A 3 4.61 14.09 -5.00
N LEU A 4 5.87 13.76 -5.22
CA LEU A 4 6.51 12.55 -4.69
C LEU A 4 7.61 12.96 -3.72
N LEU A 5 7.75 12.20 -2.63
CA LEU A 5 8.92 12.26 -1.77
C LEU A 5 9.75 10.99 -1.98
N LEU A 6 10.97 11.15 -2.47
CA LEU A 6 11.94 10.07 -2.66
C LEU A 6 12.93 10.09 -1.49
N ILE A 7 13.02 8.98 -0.76
CA ILE A 7 13.85 8.85 0.43
C ILE A 7 14.85 7.72 0.20
N ASP A 8 16.11 8.08 -0.01
CA ASP A 8 17.18 7.15 -0.36
C ASP A 8 18.54 7.84 -0.14
N ASP A 9 19.51 7.18 0.45
CA ASP A 9 20.84 7.74 0.72
C ASP A 9 21.76 7.73 -0.50
N ASP A 10 21.42 6.99 -1.54
CA ASP A 10 22.13 6.97 -2.81
C ASP A 10 21.80 8.24 -3.63
N LEU A 11 22.69 9.25 -3.54
CA LEU A 11 22.51 10.54 -4.22
C LEU A 11 22.42 10.40 -5.74
N GLU A 12 23.22 9.49 -6.34
CA GLU A 12 23.23 9.28 -7.79
C GLU A 12 21.92 8.65 -8.26
N LEU A 13 21.41 7.68 -7.52
CA LEU A 13 20.09 7.07 -7.78
C LEU A 13 18.98 8.09 -7.61
N CYS A 14 19.02 8.91 -6.56
CA CYS A 14 18.05 9.98 -6.32
C CYS A 14 18.01 10.98 -7.48
N ASP A 15 19.15 11.42 -7.96
CA ASP A 15 19.24 12.36 -9.08
C ASP A 15 18.70 11.73 -10.38
N LEU A 16 19.08 10.49 -10.68
CA LEU A 16 18.61 9.75 -11.84
C LEU A 16 17.08 9.54 -11.80
N LEU A 17 16.55 9.06 -10.68
CA LEU A 17 15.12 8.81 -10.54
C LEU A 17 14.32 10.12 -10.54
N SER A 18 14.83 11.18 -9.90
CA SER A 18 14.16 12.48 -9.87
C SER A 18 14.03 13.08 -11.26
N ARG A 19 15.09 13.02 -12.08
CA ARG A 19 15.07 13.48 -13.47
C ARG A 19 14.09 12.67 -14.31
N TRP A 20 14.13 11.34 -14.19
CA TRP A 20 13.23 10.46 -14.92
C TRP A 20 11.77 10.73 -14.57
N LEU A 21 11.44 10.74 -13.26
CA LEU A 21 10.08 10.96 -12.79
C LEU A 21 9.56 12.35 -13.14
N SER A 22 10.45 13.37 -13.18
CA SER A 22 10.08 14.71 -13.62
C SER A 22 9.70 14.73 -15.11
N GLN A 23 10.42 14.00 -15.96
CA GLN A 23 10.05 13.83 -17.38
C GLN A 23 8.71 13.10 -17.55
N GLU A 24 8.37 12.23 -16.61
CA GLU A 24 7.08 11.51 -16.56
C GLU A 24 5.93 12.34 -15.94
N GLY A 25 6.19 13.62 -15.60
CA GLY A 25 5.18 14.59 -15.14
C GLY A 25 4.95 14.64 -13.62
N PHE A 26 5.87 14.11 -12.82
CA PHE A 26 5.85 14.21 -11.37
C PHE A 26 6.67 15.39 -10.86
N VAL A 27 6.33 15.90 -9.68
CA VAL A 27 7.16 16.81 -8.91
C VAL A 27 7.84 15.99 -7.82
N VAL A 28 9.18 15.93 -7.82
CA VAL A 28 9.94 15.07 -6.91
C VAL A 28 10.76 15.91 -5.95
N ALA A 29 10.56 15.68 -4.66
CA ALA A 29 11.45 16.12 -3.59
C ALA A 29 12.27 14.91 -3.13
N ALA A 30 13.58 15.07 -2.91
CA ALA A 30 14.45 14.03 -2.40
C ALA A 30 14.86 14.31 -0.96
N SER A 31 15.00 13.26 -0.17
CA SER A 31 15.60 13.23 1.17
C SER A 31 16.59 12.08 1.25
N HIS A 32 17.70 12.30 1.95
CA HIS A 32 18.79 11.32 1.97
C HIS A 32 18.98 10.63 3.33
N ASP A 33 18.09 10.94 4.26
CA ASP A 33 18.01 10.32 5.58
C ASP A 33 16.58 10.45 6.15
N GLY A 34 16.29 9.69 7.20
CA GLY A 34 14.97 9.70 7.82
C GLY A 34 14.65 11.01 8.54
N GLN A 35 15.65 11.78 9.01
CA GLN A 35 15.42 13.05 9.67
C GLN A 35 14.94 14.10 8.66
N GLN A 36 15.61 14.23 7.52
CA GLN A 36 15.18 15.11 6.42
C GLN A 36 13.78 14.72 5.91
N ALA A 37 13.56 13.40 5.76
CA ALA A 37 12.27 12.88 5.32
C ALA A 37 11.13 13.32 6.26
N ARG A 38 11.29 13.20 7.58
CA ARG A 38 10.30 13.66 8.57
C ARG A 38 10.04 15.17 8.47
N GLN A 39 11.08 15.98 8.31
CA GLN A 39 10.92 17.43 8.15
C GLN A 39 10.14 17.77 6.87
N GLN A 40 10.43 17.08 5.76
CA GLN A 40 9.70 17.29 4.51
C GLN A 40 8.25 16.84 4.58
N LEU A 41 7.96 15.74 5.26
CA LEU A 41 6.60 15.25 5.47
C LEU A 41 5.76 16.22 6.32
N GLN A 42 6.37 16.87 7.33
CA GLN A 42 5.71 17.90 8.14
C GLN A 42 5.45 19.19 7.36
N ALA A 43 6.38 19.57 6.48
CA ALA A 43 6.29 20.80 5.70
C ALA A 43 5.40 20.67 4.46
N ASN A 44 5.33 19.48 3.87
CA ASN A 44 4.66 19.19 2.61
C ASN A 44 3.84 17.92 2.75
N SER A 45 2.74 17.84 2.01
CA SER A 45 1.91 16.63 1.93
C SER A 45 2.13 15.98 0.57
N PRO A 46 3.07 15.02 0.42
CA PRO A 46 3.28 14.34 -0.84
C PRO A 46 2.09 13.42 -1.15
N ASP A 47 1.82 13.21 -2.44
CA ASP A 47 0.80 12.28 -2.91
C ASP A 47 1.25 10.81 -2.81
N ALA A 48 2.57 10.56 -2.77
CA ALA A 48 3.15 9.25 -2.50
C ALA A 48 4.61 9.37 -2.04
N VAL A 49 5.08 8.34 -1.35
CA VAL A 49 6.47 8.20 -0.89
C VAL A 49 7.12 7.01 -1.58
N ILE A 50 8.36 7.20 -2.05
CA ILE A 50 9.27 6.14 -2.45
C ILE A 50 10.32 6.05 -1.34
N LEU A 51 10.45 4.89 -0.70
CA LEU A 51 11.24 4.74 0.52
C LEU A 51 12.23 3.58 0.40
N ASP A 52 13.52 3.88 0.57
CA ASP A 52 14.50 2.81 0.73
C ASP A 52 14.36 2.12 2.09
N VAL A 53 14.65 0.83 2.12
CA VAL A 53 14.73 0.02 3.35
C VAL A 53 15.92 0.43 4.20
N MET A 54 17.06 0.74 3.56
CA MET A 54 18.31 1.11 4.24
C MET A 54 18.49 2.62 4.24
N LEU A 55 18.57 3.22 5.41
CA LEU A 55 18.85 4.65 5.59
C LEU A 55 20.04 4.82 6.55
N PRO A 56 20.87 5.88 6.40
CA PRO A 56 22.07 6.07 7.19
C PRO A 56 21.81 6.33 8.68
N ASP A 57 20.64 6.86 9.00
CA ASP A 57 20.20 7.21 10.37
C ASP A 57 19.19 6.21 10.97
N GLY A 58 18.97 5.06 10.30
CA GLY A 58 18.06 4.03 10.77
C GLY A 58 17.51 3.13 9.68
N SER A 59 16.38 2.52 9.93
CA SER A 59 15.71 1.63 8.98
C SER A 59 14.50 2.33 8.34
N GLY A 60 14.38 2.27 7.01
CA GLY A 60 13.20 2.69 6.31
C GLY A 60 11.93 1.94 6.74
N LEU A 61 12.07 0.72 7.29
CA LEU A 61 10.93 -0.01 7.86
C LEU A 61 10.41 0.66 9.16
N GLU A 62 11.29 1.25 9.96
CA GLU A 62 10.87 2.02 11.14
C GLU A 62 10.19 3.32 10.73
N LEU A 63 10.72 4.00 9.72
CA LEU A 63 10.08 5.18 9.15
C LEU A 63 8.70 4.84 8.55
N LEU A 64 8.57 3.72 7.85
CA LEU A 64 7.29 3.23 7.34
C LEU A 64 6.28 3.03 8.48
N LYS A 65 6.72 2.41 9.59
CA LYS A 65 5.85 2.20 10.75
C LYS A 65 5.35 3.52 11.35
N GLN A 66 6.21 4.54 11.45
CA GLN A 66 5.82 5.88 11.89
C GLN A 66 4.84 6.53 10.90
N LEU A 67 5.13 6.45 9.59
CA LEU A 67 4.23 6.95 8.54
C LEU A 67 2.83 6.33 8.62
N ARG A 68 2.72 5.06 8.95
CA ARG A 68 1.43 4.38 9.08
C ARG A 68 0.64 4.81 10.31
N GLN A 69 1.30 5.30 11.35
CA GLN A 69 0.64 5.88 12.53
C GLN A 69 0.14 7.30 12.25
N GLU A 70 0.94 8.12 11.58
CA GLU A 70 0.66 9.53 11.35
C GLU A 70 -0.14 9.77 10.06
N HIS A 71 0.14 8.98 9.01
CA HIS A 71 -0.44 9.08 7.67
C HIS A 71 -0.84 7.70 7.13
N PRO A 72 -1.87 7.05 7.69
CA PRO A 72 -2.22 5.67 7.34
C PRO A 72 -2.57 5.48 5.87
N GLU A 73 -3.13 6.50 5.23
CA GLU A 73 -3.58 6.46 3.82
C GLU A 73 -2.50 6.87 2.81
N LEU A 74 -1.38 7.47 3.28
CA LEU A 74 -0.32 7.94 2.38
C LEU A 74 0.29 6.76 1.63
N PRO A 75 0.26 6.74 0.29
CA PRO A 75 0.82 5.66 -0.47
C PRO A 75 2.34 5.57 -0.30
N VAL A 76 2.85 4.37 0.04
CA VAL A 76 4.28 4.11 0.19
C VAL A 76 4.70 2.95 -0.68
N LEU A 77 5.64 3.20 -1.60
CA LEU A 77 6.34 2.21 -2.40
C LEU A 77 7.73 2.01 -1.81
N MET A 78 8.04 0.80 -1.34
CA MET A 78 9.37 0.48 -0.83
C MET A 78 10.33 0.17 -1.97
N LEU A 79 11.57 0.69 -1.87
CA LEU A 79 12.72 0.22 -2.63
C LEU A 79 13.65 -0.58 -1.72
N SER A 80 14.30 -1.62 -2.24
CA SER A 80 15.27 -2.36 -1.44
C SER A 80 16.36 -2.98 -2.30
N ALA A 81 17.55 -3.08 -1.75
CA ALA A 81 18.64 -3.82 -2.38
C ALA A 81 18.23 -5.28 -2.64
N ARG A 82 18.76 -5.83 -3.72
CA ARG A 82 18.44 -7.15 -4.25
C ARG A 82 18.72 -8.24 -3.21
N GLY A 83 17.73 -9.04 -2.83
CA GLY A 83 17.96 -10.40 -2.36
C GLY A 83 17.42 -10.79 -1.00
N GLU A 84 16.80 -9.91 -0.23
CA GLU A 84 16.19 -10.31 1.04
C GLU A 84 14.65 -10.46 0.87
N PRO A 85 14.15 -11.69 0.60
CA PRO A 85 12.70 -11.93 0.59
C PRO A 85 12.04 -11.49 1.90
N LEU A 86 12.82 -11.45 2.98
CA LEU A 86 12.37 -11.05 4.30
C LEU A 86 12.02 -9.56 4.36
N ASP A 87 12.84 -8.66 3.81
CA ASP A 87 12.57 -7.22 3.81
C ASP A 87 11.30 -6.88 3.03
N ARG A 88 11.10 -7.56 1.90
CA ARG A 88 9.86 -7.42 1.13
C ARG A 88 8.63 -7.84 1.95
N ILE A 89 8.72 -8.98 2.64
CA ILE A 89 7.64 -9.47 3.48
C ILE A 89 7.39 -8.48 4.62
N LEU A 90 8.44 -8.05 5.32
CA LEU A 90 8.35 -7.09 6.42
C LEU A 90 7.78 -5.74 5.97
N GLY A 91 8.23 -5.18 4.84
CA GLY A 91 7.71 -3.93 4.32
C GLY A 91 6.22 -4.00 4.04
N LEU A 92 5.76 -5.07 3.39
CA LEU A 92 4.33 -5.29 3.13
C LEU A 92 3.54 -5.57 4.41
N GLU A 93 4.10 -6.31 5.38
CA GLU A 93 3.48 -6.53 6.69
C GLU A 93 3.34 -5.24 7.50
N LEU A 94 4.31 -4.34 7.40
CA LEU A 94 4.25 -3.02 8.03
C LEU A 94 3.36 -2.02 7.30
N GLY A 95 2.80 -2.41 6.16
CA GLY A 95 1.78 -1.64 5.45
C GLY A 95 2.28 -0.87 4.23
N ALA A 96 3.42 -1.20 3.63
CA ALA A 96 3.77 -0.67 2.31
C ALA A 96 2.71 -1.07 1.27
N ASP A 97 2.40 -0.18 0.32
CA ASP A 97 1.40 -0.45 -0.73
C ASP A 97 1.96 -1.29 -1.88
N ASP A 98 3.24 -1.17 -2.15
CA ASP A 98 3.97 -2.04 -3.08
C ASP A 98 5.46 -2.03 -2.74
N TYR A 99 6.21 -2.89 -3.42
CA TYR A 99 7.63 -3.13 -3.18
C TYR A 99 8.35 -3.38 -4.50
N LEU A 100 9.53 -2.76 -4.68
CA LEU A 100 10.35 -2.93 -5.87
C LEU A 100 11.81 -3.17 -5.48
N ALA A 101 12.44 -4.17 -6.09
CA ALA A 101 13.83 -4.50 -5.82
C ALA A 101 14.78 -3.59 -6.62
N LYS A 102 15.88 -3.12 -5.99
CA LYS A 102 17.00 -2.47 -6.66
C LYS A 102 17.97 -3.53 -7.26
N PRO A 103 18.55 -3.33 -8.44
CA PRO A 103 18.30 -2.21 -9.35
C PRO A 103 16.93 -2.36 -10.03
N CYS A 104 16.16 -1.27 -10.08
CA CYS A 104 14.84 -1.26 -10.69
C CYS A 104 14.86 -0.57 -12.06
N ASP A 105 14.00 -1.03 -12.97
CA ASP A 105 13.72 -0.30 -14.21
C ASP A 105 12.88 0.95 -13.85
N PRO A 106 13.33 2.18 -14.20
CA PRO A 106 12.55 3.40 -13.94
C PRO A 106 11.15 3.37 -14.54
N ARG A 107 10.94 2.63 -15.64
CA ARG A 107 9.62 2.43 -16.25
C ARG A 107 8.71 1.58 -15.36
N GLU A 108 9.26 0.53 -14.74
CA GLU A 108 8.50 -0.29 -13.79
C GLU A 108 8.13 0.53 -12.55
N LEU A 109 9.08 1.30 -12.00
CA LEU A 109 8.81 2.22 -10.88
C LEU A 109 7.69 3.20 -11.23
N THR A 110 7.76 3.85 -12.41
CA THR A 110 6.73 4.78 -12.88
C THR A 110 5.36 4.10 -13.00
N ALA A 111 5.31 2.90 -13.58
CA ALA A 111 4.06 2.16 -13.74
C ALA A 111 3.42 1.82 -12.38
N ARG A 112 4.22 1.41 -11.39
CA ARG A 112 3.76 1.13 -10.02
C ARG A 112 3.29 2.39 -9.31
N LEU A 113 4.03 3.50 -9.41
CA LEU A 113 3.63 4.79 -8.84
C LEU A 113 2.30 5.27 -9.44
N ARG A 114 2.15 5.22 -10.76
CA ARG A 114 0.88 5.57 -11.42
C ARG A 114 -0.28 4.67 -10.96
N ALA A 115 -0.01 3.38 -10.78
CA ALA A 115 -1.03 2.45 -10.26
C ALA A 115 -1.45 2.81 -8.82
N VAL A 116 -0.50 3.15 -7.96
CA VAL A 116 -0.77 3.56 -6.58
C VAL A 116 -1.51 4.90 -6.54
N LEU A 117 -1.03 5.92 -7.25
CA LEU A 117 -1.65 7.26 -7.28
C LEU A 117 -3.05 7.27 -7.90
N ARG A 118 -3.28 6.50 -8.97
CA ARG A 118 -4.63 6.36 -9.55
C ARG A 118 -5.62 5.82 -8.53
N ARG A 119 -5.18 4.92 -7.66
CA ARG A 119 -6.00 4.35 -6.60
C ARG A 119 -6.34 5.37 -5.51
N SER A 120 -5.41 6.24 -5.13
CA SER A 120 -5.66 7.30 -4.15
C SER A 120 -6.63 8.37 -4.67
N GLN A 121 -6.60 8.67 -5.97
CA GLN A 121 -7.47 9.66 -6.61
C GLN A 121 -8.87 9.12 -6.96
N ALA A 122 -9.02 7.81 -7.08
CA ALA A 122 -10.29 7.18 -7.48
C ALA A 122 -11.24 6.98 -6.28
N THR A 123 -11.09 7.74 -5.22
CA THR A 123 -12.09 7.82 -4.16
C THR A 123 -13.34 8.51 -4.74
N GLY A 124 -14.23 7.69 -5.31
CA GLY A 124 -15.58 8.11 -5.68
C GLY A 124 -16.30 8.70 -4.47
N LYS A 125 -17.55 9.21 -4.69
CA LYS A 125 -18.41 9.75 -3.63
C LYS A 125 -18.29 8.91 -2.35
N PRO A 126 -18.25 9.53 -1.16
CA PRO A 126 -18.17 8.83 0.11
C PRO A 126 -19.32 7.85 0.24
N GLN A 127 -19.09 6.62 -0.21
CA GLN A 127 -20.09 5.56 -0.13
C GLN A 127 -19.73 4.75 1.10
N LEU A 128 -20.47 4.96 2.16
CA LEU A 128 -20.43 4.07 3.31
C LEU A 128 -20.99 2.72 2.86
N GLN A 129 -20.23 1.66 3.02
CA GLN A 129 -20.68 0.29 2.74
C GLN A 129 -20.92 -0.41 4.07
N ASP A 130 -22.18 -0.62 4.40
CA ASP A 130 -22.58 -1.33 5.60
C ASP A 130 -22.95 -2.78 5.24
N LEU A 131 -22.35 -3.73 5.93
CA LEU A 131 -22.65 -5.15 5.77
C LEU A 131 -22.57 -5.88 7.12
N GLY A 132 -23.74 -6.15 7.69
CA GLY A 132 -23.84 -6.72 9.03
C GLY A 132 -23.33 -5.77 10.11
N ASP A 133 -22.30 -6.19 10.83
CA ASP A 133 -21.61 -5.39 11.85
C ASP A 133 -20.41 -4.58 11.31
N LEU A 134 -20.13 -4.69 10.00
CA LEU A 134 -19.05 -3.96 9.34
C LEU A 134 -19.57 -2.71 8.66
N SER A 135 -18.90 -1.57 8.89
CA SER A 135 -19.09 -0.31 8.17
C SER A 135 -17.77 0.14 7.58
N PHE A 136 -17.69 0.29 6.25
CA PHE A 136 -16.47 0.67 5.54
C PHE A 136 -16.64 2.00 4.82
N SER A 137 -15.72 2.91 5.05
CA SER A 137 -15.62 4.20 4.35
C SER A 137 -14.37 4.25 3.48
N ALA A 138 -14.55 4.04 2.18
CA ALA A 138 -13.45 4.15 1.20
C ALA A 138 -12.84 5.56 1.18
N ALA A 139 -13.66 6.61 1.38
CA ALA A 139 -13.21 8.00 1.36
C ALA A 139 -12.35 8.38 2.58
N ARG A 140 -12.56 7.71 3.72
CA ARG A 140 -11.78 7.94 4.94
C ARG A 140 -10.71 6.88 5.17
N GLY A 141 -10.66 5.83 4.32
CA GLY A 141 -9.76 4.70 4.53
C GLY A 141 -9.98 4.00 5.88
N THR A 142 -11.21 4.00 6.41
CA THR A 142 -11.51 3.43 7.72
C THR A 142 -12.56 2.33 7.63
N VAL A 143 -12.44 1.34 8.49
CA VAL A 143 -13.43 0.30 8.70
C VAL A 143 -13.80 0.23 10.17
N SER A 144 -15.09 0.14 10.47
CA SER A 144 -15.63 -0.03 11.81
C SER A 144 -16.32 -1.38 11.93
N ILE A 145 -16.11 -2.08 13.04
CA ILE A 145 -16.78 -3.35 13.39
C ILE A 145 -17.28 -3.21 14.81
N GLY A 146 -18.56 -2.99 14.97
CA GLY A 146 -19.12 -2.59 16.26
C GLY A 146 -18.49 -1.29 16.75
N GLU A 147 -17.84 -1.30 17.91
CA GLU A 147 -17.16 -0.14 18.50
C GLU A 147 -15.67 -0.04 18.09
N HIS A 148 -15.16 -1.04 17.38
CA HIS A 148 -13.76 -1.06 16.95
C HIS A 148 -13.60 -0.39 15.59
N GLU A 149 -12.75 0.66 15.53
CA GLU A 149 -12.38 1.33 14.27
C GLU A 149 -10.91 1.08 13.95
N ALA A 150 -10.61 0.83 12.68
CA ALA A 150 -9.26 0.64 12.18
C ALA A 150 -9.04 1.42 10.87
N SER A 151 -7.87 2.05 10.75
CA SER A 151 -7.41 2.66 9.51
C SER A 151 -6.82 1.62 8.57
N LEU A 152 -7.17 1.73 7.29
CA LEU A 152 -6.69 0.85 6.24
C LEU A 152 -5.67 1.58 5.37
N THR A 153 -4.65 0.86 4.91
CA THR A 153 -3.81 1.36 3.82
C THR A 153 -4.63 1.41 2.54
N LEU A 154 -4.13 2.15 1.55
CA LEU A 154 -4.80 2.24 0.26
C LEU A 154 -5.07 0.86 -0.37
N SER A 155 -4.08 -0.03 -0.33
CA SER A 155 -4.20 -1.39 -0.89
C SER A 155 -5.19 -2.25 -0.12
N GLU A 156 -5.20 -2.17 1.21
CA GLU A 156 -6.16 -2.90 2.06
C GLU A 156 -7.59 -2.42 1.82
N GLY A 157 -7.80 -1.10 1.75
CA GLY A 157 -9.11 -0.51 1.47
C GLY A 157 -9.66 -0.97 0.11
N ARG A 158 -8.82 -0.98 -0.92
CA ARG A 158 -9.22 -1.46 -2.26
C ARG A 158 -9.52 -2.96 -2.32
N ILE A 159 -8.79 -3.77 -1.56
CA ILE A 159 -9.10 -5.19 -1.42
C ILE A 159 -10.47 -5.36 -0.76
N LEU A 160 -10.70 -4.66 0.35
CA LEU A 160 -11.97 -4.73 1.05
C LEU A 160 -13.12 -4.26 0.17
N GLU A 161 -12.99 -3.11 -0.49
CA GLU A 161 -13.99 -2.58 -1.42
C GLU A 161 -14.36 -3.61 -2.50
N ALA A 162 -13.36 -4.24 -3.14
CA ALA A 162 -13.62 -5.23 -4.18
C ALA A 162 -14.33 -6.49 -3.65
N LEU A 163 -13.99 -6.93 -2.44
CA LEU A 163 -14.64 -8.08 -1.82
C LEU A 163 -16.07 -7.79 -1.34
N LEU A 164 -16.34 -6.53 -0.93
CA LEU A 164 -17.67 -6.09 -0.51
C LEU A 164 -18.62 -5.81 -1.67
N GLN A 165 -18.13 -5.74 -2.92
CA GLN A 165 -19.01 -5.65 -4.09
C GLN A 165 -19.80 -6.95 -4.35
N THR A 166 -19.22 -8.10 -4.00
CA THR A 166 -19.81 -9.42 -4.20
C THR A 166 -19.65 -10.30 -2.95
N PRO A 167 -20.35 -9.96 -1.84
CA PRO A 167 -20.20 -10.71 -0.59
C PRO A 167 -20.62 -12.17 -0.79
N GLY A 168 -19.86 -13.10 -0.23
CA GLY A 168 -20.10 -14.54 -0.37
C GLY A 168 -19.59 -15.14 -1.69
N GLU A 169 -19.20 -14.33 -2.66
CA GLU A 169 -18.66 -14.81 -3.93
C GLU A 169 -17.13 -14.66 -3.98
N PRO A 170 -16.41 -15.64 -4.54
CA PRO A 170 -14.95 -15.55 -4.65
C PRO A 170 -14.52 -14.61 -5.77
N VAL A 171 -13.62 -13.69 -5.43
CA VAL A 171 -12.90 -12.84 -6.39
C VAL A 171 -11.57 -13.48 -6.71
N ASP A 172 -11.30 -13.70 -7.99
CA ASP A 172 -10.03 -14.29 -8.46
C ASP A 172 -8.81 -13.48 -8.02
N LYS A 173 -7.70 -14.16 -7.71
CA LYS A 173 -6.47 -13.49 -7.23
C LYS A 173 -5.89 -12.47 -8.22
N GLN A 174 -5.88 -12.78 -9.51
CA GLN A 174 -5.36 -11.87 -10.52
C GLN A 174 -6.29 -10.68 -10.72
N ALA A 175 -7.61 -10.92 -10.72
CA ALA A 175 -8.62 -9.87 -10.77
C ALA A 175 -8.51 -8.95 -9.55
N LEU A 176 -8.41 -9.51 -8.35
CA LEU A 176 -8.26 -8.75 -7.11
C LEU A 176 -6.96 -7.95 -7.09
N ALA A 177 -5.85 -8.52 -7.54
CA ALA A 177 -4.58 -7.81 -7.66
C ALA A 177 -4.65 -6.68 -8.69
N GLN A 178 -5.31 -6.90 -9.82
CA GLN A 178 -5.49 -5.86 -10.83
C GLN A 178 -6.33 -4.70 -10.29
N LEU A 179 -7.36 -4.97 -9.50
CA LEU A 179 -8.21 -3.95 -8.87
C LEU A 179 -7.46 -3.24 -7.74
N ALA A 180 -6.86 -4.00 -6.83
CA ALA A 180 -6.28 -3.48 -5.60
C ALA A 180 -4.82 -3.03 -5.74
N LEU A 181 -4.00 -3.68 -6.55
CA LEU A 181 -2.57 -3.35 -6.74
C LEU A 181 -2.30 -2.70 -8.11
N GLY A 182 -3.30 -2.65 -9.02
CA GLY A 182 -3.18 -2.04 -10.35
C GLY A 182 -2.24 -2.80 -11.30
N ARG A 183 -1.87 -4.03 -10.98
CA ARG A 183 -0.95 -4.87 -11.75
C ARG A 183 -1.28 -6.35 -11.61
N LYS A 184 -0.74 -7.15 -12.52
CA LYS A 184 -0.80 -8.61 -12.42
C LYS A 184 0.23 -9.13 -11.41
N LEU A 185 -0.08 -10.24 -10.77
CA LEU A 185 0.86 -10.96 -9.92
C LEU A 185 1.81 -11.82 -10.78
N SER A 186 3.09 -11.76 -10.49
CA SER A 186 4.05 -12.74 -11.00
C SER A 186 3.96 -14.05 -10.22
N LEU A 187 4.63 -15.12 -10.71
CA LEU A 187 4.52 -16.47 -10.16
C LEU A 187 4.82 -16.59 -8.65
N TYR A 188 5.72 -15.75 -8.13
CA TYR A 188 6.13 -15.76 -6.72
C TYR A 188 5.73 -14.48 -5.96
N ASP A 189 4.84 -13.69 -6.55
CA ASP A 189 4.37 -12.45 -5.93
C ASP A 189 3.33 -12.74 -4.85
N ARG A 190 3.70 -12.47 -3.61
CA ARG A 190 2.83 -12.64 -2.44
C ARG A 190 2.26 -11.34 -1.90
N SER A 191 2.41 -10.22 -2.61
CA SER A 191 1.94 -8.91 -2.13
C SER A 191 0.46 -8.93 -1.75
N LEU A 192 -0.39 -9.50 -2.62
CA LEU A 192 -1.82 -9.61 -2.33
C LEU A 192 -2.09 -10.44 -1.07
N ASP A 193 -1.41 -11.57 -0.92
CA ASP A 193 -1.60 -12.44 0.25
C ASP A 193 -1.21 -11.73 1.54
N MET A 194 -0.17 -10.88 1.52
CA MET A 194 0.26 -10.06 2.67
C MET A 194 -0.76 -8.98 3.01
N HIS A 195 -1.25 -8.22 2.02
CA HIS A 195 -2.31 -7.24 2.26
C HIS A 195 -3.59 -7.89 2.81
N VAL A 196 -3.98 -9.05 2.30
CA VAL A 196 -5.13 -9.82 2.84
C VAL A 196 -4.86 -10.27 4.27
N SER A 197 -3.63 -10.70 4.59
CA SER A 197 -3.26 -11.07 5.95
C SER A 197 -3.38 -9.89 6.93
N ASN A 198 -2.89 -8.71 6.54
CA ASN A 198 -2.99 -7.50 7.35
C ASN A 198 -4.45 -7.04 7.51
N LEU A 199 -5.20 -7.08 6.44
CA LEU A 199 -6.61 -6.73 6.46
C LEU A 199 -7.39 -7.66 7.41
N ARG A 200 -7.12 -8.97 7.41
CA ARG A 200 -7.71 -9.91 8.36
C ARG A 200 -7.39 -9.57 9.81
N LYS A 201 -6.15 -9.15 10.12
CA LYS A 201 -5.76 -8.74 11.48
C LYS A 201 -6.57 -7.52 11.95
N LYS A 202 -6.82 -6.56 11.03
CA LYS A 202 -7.59 -5.34 11.32
C LYS A 202 -9.09 -5.59 11.46
N LEU A 203 -9.65 -6.47 10.63
CA LEU A 203 -11.06 -6.81 10.67
C LEU A 203 -11.43 -7.75 11.84
N GLY A 204 -10.49 -8.57 12.30
CA GLY A 204 -10.80 -9.63 13.24
C GLY A 204 -11.75 -10.70 12.68
N PRO A 205 -12.13 -11.69 13.49
CA PRO A 205 -13.14 -12.68 13.13
C PRO A 205 -14.57 -12.15 13.35
N HIS A 206 -15.56 -12.89 12.87
CA HIS A 206 -16.95 -12.74 13.32
C HIS A 206 -17.12 -13.15 14.79
N ALA A 207 -18.24 -12.81 15.39
CA ALA A 207 -18.58 -13.17 16.78
C ALA A 207 -18.57 -14.68 17.03
N ASP A 208 -18.81 -15.49 16.02
CA ASP A 208 -18.75 -16.95 16.07
C ASP A 208 -17.36 -17.54 15.80
N GLY A 209 -16.33 -16.70 15.65
CA GLY A 209 -14.94 -17.09 15.40
C GLY A 209 -14.60 -17.36 13.93
N ARG A 210 -15.56 -17.29 12.99
CA ARG A 210 -15.28 -17.48 11.56
C ARG A 210 -14.49 -16.30 11.01
N PRO A 211 -13.53 -16.53 10.08
CA PRO A 211 -12.81 -15.44 9.44
C PRO A 211 -13.73 -14.69 8.46
N ARG A 212 -13.70 -13.34 8.49
CA ARG A 212 -14.46 -12.48 7.55
C ARG A 212 -13.98 -12.59 6.12
N ILE A 213 -12.69 -12.81 5.91
CA ILE A 213 -12.13 -13.04 4.58
C ILE A 213 -11.62 -14.48 4.50
N GLN A 214 -12.16 -15.26 3.59
CA GLN A 214 -11.73 -16.63 3.33
C GLN A 214 -10.90 -16.73 2.06
N ALA A 215 -9.90 -17.63 2.09
CA ALA A 215 -9.14 -18.00 0.91
C ALA A 215 -9.72 -19.31 0.35
N LEU A 216 -10.11 -19.31 -0.91
CA LEU A 216 -10.51 -20.51 -1.63
C LEU A 216 -9.38 -20.92 -2.57
N ARG A 217 -8.82 -22.12 -2.32
CA ARG A 217 -7.69 -22.64 -3.09
C ARG A 217 -8.03 -22.68 -4.59
N GLY A 218 -7.20 -22.02 -5.40
CA GLY A 218 -7.37 -21.95 -6.86
C GLY A 218 -8.50 -21.02 -7.34
N ARG A 219 -9.26 -20.38 -6.43
CA ARG A 219 -10.39 -19.50 -6.78
C ARG A 219 -10.23 -18.06 -6.31
N GLY A 220 -9.35 -17.79 -5.34
CA GLY A 220 -9.11 -16.45 -4.82
C GLY A 220 -9.60 -16.22 -3.40
N TYR A 221 -10.14 -15.04 -3.13
CA TYR A 221 -10.65 -14.63 -1.83
C TYR A 221 -12.12 -14.23 -1.90
N LEU A 222 -12.85 -14.39 -0.80
CA LEU A 222 -14.19 -13.87 -0.64
C LEU A 222 -14.34 -13.20 0.73
N TYR A 223 -15.24 -12.23 0.83
CA TYR A 223 -15.75 -11.74 2.10
C TYR A 223 -16.96 -12.59 2.50
N GLN A 224 -16.94 -13.12 3.70
CA GLN A 224 -18.04 -13.87 4.28
C GLN A 224 -18.91 -12.93 5.12
N PRO A 225 -20.18 -12.72 4.77
CA PRO A 225 -21.08 -11.87 5.52
C PRO A 225 -21.55 -12.51 6.84
#